data_34e6a2347b7b3c01d3f394d8e441d9d4
#
_entry.id   34e6a2347b7b3c01d3f394d8e441d9d4
#
_cell.length_a   1.000
_cell.length_b   1.000
_cell.length_c   1.000
_cell.angle_alpha   90.00
_cell.angle_beta   90.00
_cell.angle_gamma   90.00
#
_symmetry.space_group_name_H-M   'P 1'
#
loop_
_entity.id
_entity.type
_entity.pdbx_description
1 polymer ?
#
loop_
_entity_poly.entity_id
_entity_poly.type
_entity_poly.pdbx_seq_one_letter_code
_entity_poly.pdbx_strand_id
1 'polypeptide(L)'
;MAISIAVETPLQDDVRALVARLNDHLLPLSPLEFQWKMTVEQMADSSTTLFVARDDTGAAVGMGALKVHSPELGEVKRMYTDVSVRGQRVGSALLSAIVDLARARGLSSLMLETGTGDGMAEAHRLYTRSGFTPRGPFLDYPDSQWSAFFELPLGVPTSRDNLSEISVD
;
A
#
# COMPACT_ATOMS: atom_id res chain seq x y z
N MET A 1 -0.43 18.03 14.84
CA MET A 1 -1.67 17.25 14.67
C MET A 1 -1.33 15.77 14.83
N ALA A 2 -2.04 15.08 15.71
CA ALA A 2 -1.82 13.66 15.94
C ALA A 2 -2.56 12.84 14.87
N ILE A 3 -1.86 11.88 14.28
CA ILE A 3 -2.43 10.98 13.30
C ILE A 3 -2.45 9.57 13.90
N SER A 4 -3.60 8.92 13.85
CA SER A 4 -3.73 7.51 14.24
C SER A 4 -3.98 6.65 13.02
N ILE A 5 -3.43 5.43 13.03
CA ILE A 5 -3.59 4.47 11.92
C ILE A 5 -4.15 3.19 12.51
N ALA A 6 -5.21 2.68 11.90
CA ALA A 6 -5.85 1.43 12.32
C ALA A 6 -6.44 0.70 11.13
N VAL A 7 -6.62 -0.60 11.29
CA VAL A 7 -7.37 -1.43 10.33
C VAL A 7 -8.85 -1.05 10.43
N GLU A 8 -9.45 -0.73 9.30
CA GLU A 8 -10.87 -0.36 9.24
C GLU A 8 -11.53 -0.97 8.01
N THR A 9 -12.85 -1.08 8.06
CA THR A 9 -13.61 -1.50 6.88
C THR A 9 -13.63 -0.38 5.83
N PRO A 10 -13.51 -0.72 4.54
CA PRO A 10 -13.71 0.27 3.48
C PRO A 10 -15.20 0.63 3.27
N LEU A 11 -16.11 -0.16 3.83
CA LEU A 11 -17.55 0.01 3.64
C LEU A 11 -18.13 1.05 4.60
N GLN A 12 -17.59 2.26 4.53
CA GLN A 12 -18.05 3.41 5.32
C GLN A 12 -17.89 4.68 4.50
N ASP A 13 -18.73 5.67 4.75
CA ASP A 13 -18.89 6.83 3.87
C ASP A 13 -17.62 7.67 3.72
N ASP A 14 -16.90 7.92 4.80
CA ASP A 14 -15.69 8.74 4.74
C ASP A 14 -14.54 8.04 4.01
N VAL A 15 -14.47 6.73 4.08
CA VAL A 15 -13.49 5.95 3.29
C VAL A 15 -13.90 5.93 1.83
N ARG A 16 -15.19 5.79 1.53
CA ARG A 16 -15.68 5.90 0.14
C ARG A 16 -15.31 7.27 -0.44
N ALA A 17 -15.37 8.32 0.35
CA ALA A 17 -14.95 9.65 -0.07
C ALA A 17 -13.45 9.72 -0.35
N LEU A 18 -12.60 9.07 0.45
CA LEU A 18 -11.16 8.97 0.17
C LEU A 18 -10.89 8.23 -1.15
N VAL A 19 -11.59 7.14 -1.38
CA VAL A 19 -11.46 6.36 -2.62
C VAL A 19 -11.85 7.21 -3.82
N ALA A 20 -12.94 7.97 -3.71
CA ALA A 20 -13.38 8.87 -4.79
C ALA A 20 -12.32 9.94 -5.08
N ARG A 21 -11.73 10.54 -4.05
CA ARG A 21 -10.66 11.53 -4.22
C ARG A 21 -9.42 10.95 -4.87
N LEU A 22 -9.03 9.74 -4.50
CA LEU A 22 -7.92 9.06 -5.14
C LEU A 22 -8.22 8.79 -6.62
N ASN A 23 -9.41 8.29 -6.92
CA ASN A 23 -9.80 8.01 -8.30
C ASN A 23 -9.80 9.29 -9.16
N ASP A 24 -10.30 10.40 -8.60
CA ASP A 24 -10.30 11.68 -9.30
C ASP A 24 -8.87 12.18 -9.55
N HIS A 25 -7.98 11.99 -8.58
CA HIS A 25 -6.58 12.35 -8.73
C HIS A 25 -5.89 11.56 -9.84
N LEU A 26 -6.19 10.28 -9.94
CA LEU A 26 -5.56 9.38 -10.92
C LEU A 26 -6.14 9.54 -12.33
N LEU A 27 -7.39 9.98 -12.43
CA LEU A 27 -8.12 9.98 -13.71
C LEU A 27 -7.36 10.65 -14.87
N PRO A 28 -6.77 11.84 -14.70
CA PRO A 28 -6.05 12.50 -15.80
C PRO A 28 -4.64 11.99 -16.03
N LEU A 29 -4.11 11.10 -15.18
CA LEU A 29 -2.68 10.76 -15.19
C LEU A 29 -2.33 9.65 -16.18
N SER A 30 -3.31 8.87 -16.63
CA SER A 30 -3.11 7.79 -17.61
C SER A 30 -4.44 7.42 -18.25
N PRO A 31 -4.43 6.69 -19.40
CA PRO A 31 -5.65 6.15 -19.96
C PRO A 31 -6.35 5.20 -18.98
N LEU A 32 -7.69 5.20 -19.00
CA LEU A 32 -8.49 4.37 -18.10
C LEU A 32 -8.14 2.88 -18.18
N GLU A 33 -7.83 2.40 -19.37
CA GLU A 33 -7.47 1.00 -19.61
C GLU A 33 -6.17 0.58 -18.92
N PHE A 34 -5.37 1.54 -18.45
CA PHE A 34 -4.14 1.29 -17.72
C PHE A 34 -4.23 1.72 -16.25
N GLN A 35 -5.45 1.91 -15.74
CA GLN A 35 -5.67 2.24 -14.33
C GLN A 35 -6.25 1.04 -13.60
N TRP A 36 -5.43 0.41 -12.77
CA TRP A 36 -5.73 -0.86 -12.10
C TRP A 36 -6.31 -0.58 -10.70
N LYS A 37 -7.54 -0.05 -10.67
CA LYS A 37 -8.18 0.39 -9.44
C LYS A 37 -8.95 -0.75 -8.78
N MET A 38 -8.76 -0.92 -7.47
CA MET A 38 -9.68 -1.72 -6.66
C MET A 38 -10.91 -0.90 -6.31
N THR A 39 -12.09 -1.50 -6.45
CA THR A 39 -13.33 -0.91 -5.94
C THR A 39 -13.39 -1.05 -4.42
N VAL A 40 -14.26 -0.28 -3.78
CA VAL A 40 -14.48 -0.39 -2.33
C VAL A 40 -14.93 -1.81 -1.96
N GLU A 41 -15.77 -2.41 -2.77
CA GLU A 41 -16.27 -3.77 -2.56
C GLU A 41 -15.14 -4.80 -2.65
N GLN A 42 -14.23 -4.63 -3.60
CA GLN A 42 -13.04 -5.49 -3.70
C GLN A 42 -12.10 -5.29 -2.50
N MET A 43 -12.00 -4.07 -2.00
CA MET A 43 -11.19 -3.77 -0.81
C MET A 43 -11.74 -4.43 0.44
N ALA A 44 -13.02 -4.79 0.45
CA ALA A 44 -13.67 -5.49 1.56
C ALA A 44 -13.45 -7.01 1.54
N ASP A 45 -12.77 -7.53 0.52
CA ASP A 45 -12.44 -8.94 0.40
C ASP A 45 -11.54 -9.39 1.56
N SER A 46 -11.68 -10.65 1.99
CA SER A 46 -10.92 -11.21 3.11
C SER A 46 -9.41 -11.24 2.87
N SER A 47 -8.97 -11.21 1.60
CA SER A 47 -7.54 -11.16 1.24
C SER A 47 -6.94 -9.75 1.36
N THR A 48 -7.76 -8.73 1.61
CA THR A 48 -7.36 -7.34 1.64
C THR A 48 -7.57 -6.75 3.02
N THR A 49 -6.54 -6.08 3.54
CA THR A 49 -6.60 -5.35 4.81
C THR A 49 -6.38 -3.88 4.52
N LEU A 50 -7.33 -3.05 4.93
CA LEU A 50 -7.25 -1.60 4.76
C LEU A 50 -6.80 -0.94 6.05
N PHE A 51 -5.79 -0.09 5.94
CA PHE A 51 -5.38 0.84 7.01
C PHE A 51 -5.93 2.22 6.70
N VAL A 52 -6.51 2.86 7.69
CA VAL A 52 -7.03 4.22 7.58
C VAL A 52 -6.28 5.12 8.56
N ALA A 53 -5.85 6.27 8.07
CA ALA A 53 -5.24 7.30 8.91
C ALA A 53 -6.29 8.34 9.26
N ARG A 54 -6.41 8.66 10.55
CA ARG A 54 -7.34 9.67 11.05
C ARG A 54 -6.59 10.74 11.83
N ASP A 55 -7.04 11.97 11.69
CA ASP A 55 -6.50 13.08 12.48
C ASP A 55 -7.15 13.13 13.86
N ASP A 56 -6.77 14.13 14.66
CA ASP A 56 -7.27 14.29 16.02
C ASP A 56 -8.75 14.69 16.10
N THR A 57 -9.37 15.08 14.98
CA THR A 57 -10.82 15.30 14.90
C THR A 57 -11.59 14.05 14.51
N GLY A 58 -10.90 12.97 14.18
CA GLY A 58 -11.50 11.75 13.68
C GLY A 58 -11.70 11.72 12.17
N ALA A 59 -11.27 12.75 11.44
CA ALA A 59 -11.41 12.77 9.99
C ALA A 59 -10.49 11.77 9.33
N ALA A 60 -11.00 11.04 8.33
CA ALA A 60 -10.18 10.13 7.52
C ALA A 60 -9.34 10.96 6.55
N VAL A 61 -8.02 10.87 6.70
CA VAL A 61 -7.07 11.71 5.96
C VAL A 61 -6.08 10.91 5.12
N GLY A 62 -6.12 9.60 5.17
CA GLY A 62 -5.28 8.75 4.35
C GLY A 62 -5.68 7.31 4.44
N MET A 63 -5.19 6.51 3.50
CA MET A 63 -5.46 5.09 3.47
C MET A 63 -4.37 4.35 2.71
N GLY A 64 -4.29 3.05 2.93
CA GLY A 64 -3.47 2.13 2.17
C GLY A 64 -3.87 0.70 2.49
N ALA A 65 -3.74 -0.18 1.53
CA ALA A 65 -4.19 -1.56 1.67
C ALA A 65 -3.09 -2.56 1.36
N LEU A 66 -3.15 -3.69 2.06
CA LEU A 66 -2.38 -4.89 1.75
C LEU A 66 -3.33 -5.92 1.16
N LYS A 67 -3.04 -6.36 -0.05
CA LYS A 67 -3.72 -7.50 -0.66
C LYS A 67 -2.78 -8.70 -0.67
N VAL A 68 -3.21 -9.80 -0.07
CA VAL A 68 -2.42 -11.04 -0.05
C VAL A 68 -2.82 -11.89 -1.25
N HIS A 69 -1.87 -12.21 -2.12
CA HIS A 69 -2.10 -13.03 -3.31
C HIS A 69 -1.73 -14.49 -3.10
N SER A 70 -0.74 -14.75 -2.26
CA SER A 70 -0.25 -16.09 -1.97
C SER A 70 0.43 -16.09 -0.59
N PRO A 71 0.84 -17.24 -0.07
CA PRO A 71 1.60 -17.26 1.19
C PRO A 71 2.92 -16.47 1.15
N GLU A 72 3.42 -16.15 -0.05
CA GLU A 72 4.69 -15.45 -0.22
C GLU A 72 4.53 -14.01 -0.68
N LEU A 73 3.44 -13.67 -1.37
CA LEU A 73 3.32 -12.39 -2.07
C LEU A 73 2.18 -11.55 -1.57
N GLY A 74 2.49 -10.33 -1.16
CA GLY A 74 1.52 -9.26 -0.91
C GLY A 74 1.68 -8.11 -1.88
N GLU A 75 0.62 -7.37 -2.08
CA GLU A 75 0.62 -6.18 -2.93
C GLU A 75 0.10 -4.99 -2.15
N VAL A 76 0.82 -3.86 -2.25
CA VAL A 76 0.37 -2.56 -1.72
C VAL A 76 -0.62 -1.98 -2.72
N LYS A 77 -1.81 -1.61 -2.25
CA LYS A 77 -2.90 -1.07 -3.09
C LYS A 77 -3.48 0.18 -2.46
N ARG A 78 -4.02 1.05 -3.31
CA ARG A 78 -4.87 2.20 -2.91
C ARG A 78 -4.22 3.15 -1.90
N MET A 79 -2.92 3.39 -2.01
CA MET A 79 -2.23 4.39 -1.20
C MET A 79 -2.72 5.79 -1.56
N TYR A 80 -3.20 6.52 -0.57
CA TYR A 80 -3.62 7.90 -0.75
C TYR A 80 -3.47 8.67 0.55
N THR A 81 -2.99 9.90 0.43
CA THR A 81 -2.91 10.86 1.53
C THR A 81 -3.59 12.15 1.10
N ASP A 82 -4.55 12.61 1.90
CA ASP A 82 -5.25 13.85 1.62
C ASP A 82 -4.28 15.04 1.57
N VAL A 83 -4.56 16.00 0.69
CA VAL A 83 -3.70 17.19 0.53
C VAL A 83 -3.52 17.96 1.84
N SER A 84 -4.53 17.95 2.71
CA SER A 84 -4.50 18.68 3.99
C SER A 84 -3.40 18.21 4.94
N VAL A 85 -2.94 16.95 4.80
CA VAL A 85 -1.92 16.37 5.69
C VAL A 85 -0.63 15.98 4.96
N ARG A 86 -0.47 16.39 3.71
CA ARG A 86 0.76 16.13 2.98
C ARG A 86 1.93 16.82 3.67
N GLY A 87 3.09 16.15 3.64
CA GLY A 87 4.27 16.63 4.36
C GLY A 87 4.34 16.23 5.82
N GLN A 88 3.31 15.55 6.34
CA GLN A 88 3.27 15.08 7.74
C GLN A 88 3.60 13.60 7.87
N ARG A 89 4.16 12.99 6.82
CA ARG A 89 4.62 11.60 6.79
C ARG A 89 3.49 10.56 6.99
N VAL A 90 2.27 10.93 6.66
CA VAL A 90 1.12 10.01 6.78
C VAL A 90 1.28 8.82 5.83
N GLY A 91 1.71 9.07 4.60
CA GLY A 91 1.98 8.00 3.64
C GLY A 91 3.05 7.03 4.12
N SER A 92 4.13 7.54 4.72
CA SER A 92 5.18 6.69 5.29
C SER A 92 4.67 5.82 6.44
N ALA A 93 3.83 6.39 7.30
CA ALA A 93 3.24 5.66 8.42
C ALA A 93 2.27 4.57 7.93
N LEU A 94 1.45 4.87 6.95
CA LEU A 94 0.56 3.88 6.33
C LEU A 94 1.36 2.73 5.70
N LEU A 95 2.39 3.07 4.93
CA LEU A 95 3.21 2.06 4.28
C LEU A 95 3.96 1.20 5.30
N SER A 96 4.46 1.80 6.38
CA SER A 96 5.10 1.08 7.47
C SER A 96 4.14 0.08 8.12
N ALA A 97 2.88 0.46 8.34
CA ALA A 97 1.87 -0.44 8.89
C ALA A 97 1.61 -1.63 7.94
N ILE A 98 1.56 -1.38 6.65
CA ILE A 98 1.39 -2.43 5.64
C ILE A 98 2.59 -3.39 5.65
N VAL A 99 3.80 -2.86 5.69
CA VAL A 99 5.02 -3.67 5.72
C VAL A 99 5.07 -4.53 6.99
N ASP A 100 4.74 -3.95 8.13
CA ASP A 100 4.73 -4.68 9.41
C ASP A 100 3.71 -5.83 9.38
N LEU A 101 2.53 -5.59 8.84
CA LEU A 101 1.52 -6.64 8.71
C LEU A 101 1.98 -7.75 7.76
N ALA A 102 2.58 -7.37 6.64
CA ALA A 102 3.10 -8.35 5.68
C ALA A 102 4.17 -9.24 6.32
N ARG A 103 5.07 -8.66 7.11
CA ARG A 103 6.09 -9.43 7.85
C ARG A 103 5.44 -10.33 8.89
N ALA A 104 4.48 -9.83 9.64
CA ALA A 104 3.78 -10.61 10.65
C ALA A 104 3.05 -11.82 10.05
N ARG A 105 2.60 -11.71 8.81
CA ARG A 105 1.95 -12.81 8.09
C ARG A 105 2.93 -13.75 7.40
N GLY A 106 4.23 -13.50 7.50
CA GLY A 106 5.25 -14.35 6.91
C GLY A 106 5.41 -14.22 5.41
N LEU A 107 4.93 -13.13 4.81
CA LEU A 107 5.10 -12.89 3.38
C LEU A 107 6.57 -12.66 3.06
N SER A 108 7.03 -13.15 1.90
CA SER A 108 8.41 -13.02 1.46
C SER A 108 8.67 -11.70 0.75
N SER A 109 7.65 -11.13 0.13
CA SER A 109 7.80 -9.96 -0.72
C SER A 109 6.54 -9.12 -0.75
N LEU A 110 6.71 -7.80 -0.80
CA LEU A 110 5.67 -6.85 -1.18
C LEU A 110 6.01 -6.30 -2.54
N MET A 111 4.99 -6.16 -3.37
CA MET A 111 5.11 -5.52 -4.67
C MET A 111 4.02 -4.47 -4.83
N LEU A 112 4.21 -3.57 -5.77
CA LEU A 112 3.19 -2.58 -6.10
C LEU A 112 3.32 -2.16 -7.56
N GLU A 113 2.20 -1.76 -8.11
CA GLU A 113 2.12 -1.08 -9.39
C GLU A 113 1.71 0.36 -9.12
N THR A 114 2.33 1.30 -9.79
CA THR A 114 2.03 2.72 -9.69
C THR A 114 2.12 3.36 -11.08
N GLY A 115 1.48 4.51 -11.25
CA GLY A 115 1.58 5.23 -12.51
C GLY A 115 2.95 5.83 -12.74
N THR A 116 3.15 6.34 -13.94
CA THR A 116 4.38 7.01 -14.36
C THR A 116 4.12 8.51 -14.55
N GLY A 117 5.17 9.27 -14.80
CA GLY A 117 5.07 10.69 -15.07
C GLY A 117 5.15 11.56 -13.82
N ASP A 118 5.12 12.85 -14.05
CA ASP A 118 5.39 13.85 -13.01
C ASP A 118 4.35 13.84 -11.89
N GLY A 119 3.10 13.51 -12.22
CA GLY A 119 2.03 13.44 -11.23
C GLY A 119 2.21 12.33 -10.19
N MET A 120 3.14 11.40 -10.43
CA MET A 120 3.42 10.28 -9.54
C MET A 120 4.77 10.40 -8.83
N ALA A 121 5.46 11.51 -8.98
CA ALA A 121 6.82 11.68 -8.44
C ALA A 121 6.88 11.52 -6.92
N GLU A 122 5.88 12.03 -6.20
CA GLU A 122 5.84 11.90 -4.74
C GLU A 122 5.63 10.46 -4.29
N ALA A 123 4.79 9.71 -5.01
CA ALA A 123 4.58 8.30 -4.73
C ALA A 123 5.87 7.52 -4.94
N HIS A 124 6.57 7.76 -6.05
CA HIS A 124 7.85 7.09 -6.31
C HIS A 124 8.89 7.41 -5.24
N ARG A 125 8.95 8.66 -4.77
CA ARG A 125 9.86 9.04 -3.68
C ARG A 125 9.51 8.31 -2.39
N LEU A 126 8.24 8.20 -2.08
CA LEU A 126 7.77 7.47 -0.89
C LEU A 126 8.23 6.01 -0.94
N TYR A 127 8.00 5.33 -2.05
CA TYR A 127 8.37 3.93 -2.18
C TYR A 127 9.88 3.74 -2.11
N THR A 128 10.64 4.58 -2.81
CA THR A 128 12.10 4.49 -2.84
C THR A 128 12.70 4.70 -1.45
N ARG A 129 12.27 5.72 -0.72
CA ARG A 129 12.83 5.95 0.63
C ARG A 129 12.36 4.92 1.65
N SER A 130 11.30 4.20 1.33
CA SER A 130 10.80 3.09 2.17
C SER A 130 11.49 1.77 1.88
N GLY A 131 12.46 1.76 0.97
CA GLY A 131 13.27 0.58 0.66
C GLY A 131 12.81 -0.22 -0.55
N PHE A 132 11.74 0.20 -1.21
CA PHE A 132 11.30 -0.46 -2.44
C PHE A 132 12.25 -0.14 -3.59
N THR A 133 12.47 -1.11 -4.46
CA THR A 133 13.30 -0.96 -5.65
C THR A 133 12.49 -1.24 -6.91
N PRO A 134 12.84 -0.59 -8.03
CA PRO A 134 12.16 -0.84 -9.30
C PRO A 134 12.33 -2.28 -9.76
N ARG A 135 11.29 -2.78 -10.40
CA ARG A 135 11.30 -4.12 -11.02
C ARG A 135 10.42 -4.13 -12.27
N GLY A 136 10.40 -5.23 -12.98
CA GLY A 136 9.48 -5.46 -14.08
C GLY A 136 8.07 -5.82 -13.61
N PRO A 137 7.14 -6.02 -14.55
CA PRO A 137 5.78 -6.40 -14.22
C PRO A 137 5.68 -7.67 -13.38
N PHE A 138 4.63 -7.76 -12.58
CA PHE A 138 4.34 -8.94 -11.78
C PHE A 138 2.86 -9.32 -11.94
N LEU A 139 2.52 -10.54 -11.55
CA LEU A 139 1.17 -11.09 -11.75
C LEU A 139 0.75 -10.92 -13.22
N ASP A 140 -0.47 -10.45 -13.45
CA ASP A 140 -1.03 -10.28 -14.80
C ASP A 140 -0.89 -8.85 -15.33
N TYR A 141 -0.14 -7.99 -14.64
CA TYR A 141 0.05 -6.62 -15.12
C TYR A 141 0.84 -6.61 -16.42
N PRO A 142 0.32 -5.94 -17.48
CA PRO A 142 1.09 -5.80 -18.70
C PRO A 142 2.23 -4.79 -18.53
N ASP A 143 3.29 -4.99 -19.27
CA ASP A 143 4.34 -4.00 -19.39
C ASP A 143 3.83 -2.85 -20.26
N SER A 144 3.88 -1.63 -19.74
CA SER A 144 3.45 -0.43 -20.47
C SER A 144 4.18 0.80 -19.96
N GLN A 145 4.17 1.85 -20.80
CA GLN A 145 4.74 3.14 -20.41
C GLN A 145 3.95 3.80 -19.25
N TRP A 146 2.74 3.33 -18.97
CA TRP A 146 1.86 3.93 -17.96
C TRP A 146 2.00 3.33 -16.58
N SER A 147 2.77 2.25 -16.44
CA SER A 147 2.95 1.54 -15.18
C SER A 147 4.43 1.43 -14.81
N ALA A 148 4.71 1.68 -13.55
CA ALA A 148 5.98 1.39 -12.92
C ALA A 148 5.75 0.38 -11.79
N PHE A 149 6.72 -0.50 -11.57
CA PHE A 149 6.60 -1.58 -10.61
C PHE A 149 7.75 -1.52 -9.61
N PHE A 150 7.43 -1.80 -8.36
CA PHE A 150 8.41 -1.78 -7.27
C PHE A 150 8.24 -3.03 -6.40
N GLU A 151 9.32 -3.39 -5.74
CA GLU A 151 9.38 -4.56 -4.88
C GLU A 151 10.15 -4.27 -3.61
N LEU A 152 9.66 -4.83 -2.49
CA LEU A 152 10.38 -4.84 -1.22
C LEU A 152 10.47 -6.29 -0.74
N PRO A 153 11.66 -6.90 -0.78
CA PRO A 153 11.86 -8.20 -0.15
C PRO A 153 11.71 -8.06 1.37
N LEU A 154 10.96 -8.97 1.97
CA LEU A 154 10.68 -8.90 3.41
C LEU A 154 11.64 -9.77 4.24
N GLY A 155 12.57 -10.41 3.56
CA GLY A 155 13.51 -11.30 4.21
C GLY A 155 12.89 -12.65 4.54
N VAL A 156 13.67 -13.49 5.17
CA VAL A 156 13.17 -14.78 5.59
C VAL A 156 12.36 -14.61 6.85
N PRO A 157 11.16 -15.23 6.91
CA PRO A 157 10.32 -15.11 8.09
C PRO A 157 11.00 -15.64 9.34
N THR A 158 10.49 -15.19 10.45
CA THR A 158 10.89 -15.42 11.83
C THR A 158 11.25 -16.84 12.23
N SER A 159 11.02 -17.83 11.41
CA SER A 159 11.40 -19.23 11.70
C SER A 159 12.89 -19.40 11.98
N ARG A 160 13.73 -18.49 11.51
CA ARG A 160 15.16 -18.53 11.78
C ARG A 160 15.50 -18.09 13.18
N ASP A 161 14.78 -17.13 13.68
CA ASP A 161 15.01 -16.65 15.03
C ASP A 161 14.70 -17.74 16.03
N ASN A 162 13.68 -18.53 15.73
CA ASN A 162 13.33 -19.68 16.56
C ASN A 162 14.38 -20.78 16.54
N LEU A 163 15.07 -20.93 15.39
CA LEU A 163 16.13 -21.94 15.29
C LEU A 163 17.35 -21.55 16.10
N SER A 164 17.65 -20.26 16.20
CA SER A 164 18.77 -19.81 17.00
C SER A 164 18.52 -20.00 18.49
N GLU A 165 17.29 -19.99 18.92
CA GLU A 165 16.94 -20.23 20.30
C GLU A 165 17.04 -21.70 20.69
N ILE A 166 16.83 -22.59 19.75
CA ILE A 166 16.89 -24.03 20.01
C ILE A 166 18.31 -24.54 20.14
N SER A 167 19.25 -23.82 19.57
CA SER A 167 20.66 -24.28 19.56
C SER A 167 21.41 -24.00 20.84
N VAL A 168 20.76 -23.51 21.87
CA VAL A 168 21.41 -23.12 23.10
C VAL A 168 21.58 -24.29 24.08
N ASP A 169 20.96 -25.39 23.80
CA ASP A 169 21.07 -26.57 24.60
C ASP A 169 22.09 -27.53 24.05
#